data_65cfd03151e91217752f764ff0c35358
#
_entry.id   65cfd03151e91217752f764ff0c35358
#
_cell.length_a   1.000
_cell.length_b   1.000
_cell.length_c   1.000
_cell.angle_alpha   90.00
_cell.angle_beta   90.00
_cell.angle_gamma   90.00
#
_symmetry.space_group_name_H-M   'P 1'
#
loop_
_entity.id
_entity.type
_entity.pdbx_description
1 polymer ?
#
loop_
_entity_poly.entity_id
_entity_poly.type
_entity_poly.pdbx_seq_one_letter_code
_entity_poly.pdbx_strand_id
1 'polypeptide(L)'
;MKVVGNKPLKKFVDKHLYDDQSPRAISGRIKNQEKKLTFVSKDSIHRYIHSVYGRRIEYHHQKRRQRRRKKRPEYGKLDGRTFIDKRPKYIDKRQRLGDAEADFIVSGKTGKGSLLVVVDRKTRMAFIEKISKASVLNVHKVFSKIKQRFPEMKTITTDNDILLQKHKELEVLLKVKIYFCHPYHSWEKGTVENTNKYIRRDIPKGSNISSYSRSFIRKLEQKLNRRIMECLKFKTPAEALREERKKKTKGDAGAPKKLSVSVRIQSGHKGRRDDDQNSC
;
A
#
# COMPACT_ATOMS: atom_id res chain seq x y z
N MET A 1 -21.58 -18.18 27.41
CA MET A 1 -21.16 -17.30 26.26
C MET A 1 -20.65 -18.17 25.12
N LYS A 2 -21.15 -17.96 23.87
CA LYS A 2 -20.74 -18.77 22.70
C LYS A 2 -19.21 -18.79 22.46
N VAL A 3 -18.53 -17.65 22.71
CA VAL A 3 -17.07 -17.56 22.53
C VAL A 3 -16.30 -18.38 23.56
N VAL A 4 -16.75 -18.38 24.81
CA VAL A 4 -16.05 -19.07 25.91
C VAL A 4 -16.23 -20.59 25.84
N GLY A 5 -17.44 -21.05 25.47
CA GLY A 5 -17.78 -22.47 25.40
C GLY A 5 -17.16 -23.22 24.21
N ASN A 6 -16.56 -22.53 23.26
CA ASN A 6 -15.94 -23.12 22.07
C ASN A 6 -14.45 -22.76 21.99
N LYS A 7 -13.56 -23.68 22.38
CA LYS A 7 -12.11 -23.46 22.43
C LYS A 7 -11.51 -23.00 21.09
N PRO A 8 -11.78 -23.61 19.92
CA PRO A 8 -11.28 -23.15 18.63
C PRO A 8 -11.74 -21.73 18.29
N LEU A 9 -13.03 -21.44 18.50
CA LEU A 9 -13.61 -20.11 18.27
C LEU A 9 -12.96 -19.06 19.19
N LYS A 10 -12.79 -19.37 20.48
CA LYS A 10 -12.15 -18.47 21.45
C LYS A 10 -10.71 -18.15 21.01
N LYS A 11 -9.92 -19.16 20.65
CA LYS A 11 -8.54 -18.98 20.17
C LYS A 11 -8.48 -18.08 18.92
N PHE A 12 -9.40 -18.25 18.00
CA PHE A 12 -9.51 -17.43 16.80
C PHE A 12 -9.87 -15.96 17.14
N VAL A 13 -10.91 -15.76 17.96
CA VAL A 13 -11.36 -14.43 18.38
C VAL A 13 -10.29 -13.69 19.17
N ASP A 14 -9.66 -14.33 20.16
CA ASP A 14 -8.61 -13.73 21.00
C ASP A 14 -7.42 -13.29 20.12
N LYS A 15 -6.93 -14.17 19.25
CA LYS A 15 -5.83 -13.85 18.34
C LYS A 15 -6.10 -12.57 17.54
N HIS A 16 -7.29 -12.48 16.94
CA HIS A 16 -7.63 -11.33 16.11
C HIS A 16 -7.93 -10.05 16.90
N LEU A 17 -8.46 -10.17 18.13
CA LEU A 17 -8.61 -9.03 19.02
C LEU A 17 -7.26 -8.48 19.49
N TYR A 18 -6.28 -9.33 19.83
CA TYR A 18 -4.91 -8.87 20.11
C TYR A 18 -4.20 -8.26 18.91
N ASP A 19 -4.57 -8.67 17.69
CA ASP A 19 -4.12 -8.05 16.42
C ASP A 19 -4.91 -6.76 16.09
N ASP A 20 -5.66 -6.18 17.04
CA ASP A 20 -6.49 -4.97 16.88
C ASP A 20 -7.59 -5.08 15.80
N GLN A 21 -8.05 -6.28 15.48
CA GLN A 21 -9.17 -6.46 14.59
C GLN A 21 -10.48 -6.04 15.27
N SER A 22 -11.38 -5.42 14.52
CA SER A 22 -12.68 -5.05 15.09
C SER A 22 -13.60 -6.27 15.25
N PRO A 23 -14.48 -6.30 16.27
CA PRO A 23 -15.49 -7.36 16.42
C PRO A 23 -16.34 -7.59 15.16
N ARG A 24 -16.65 -6.51 14.41
CA ARG A 24 -17.37 -6.61 13.13
C ARG A 24 -16.54 -7.35 12.06
N ALA A 25 -15.25 -7.06 11.94
CA ALA A 25 -14.37 -7.73 11.00
C ALA A 25 -14.21 -9.22 11.32
N ILE A 26 -14.05 -9.56 12.61
CA ILE A 26 -13.93 -10.94 13.08
C ILE A 26 -15.21 -11.72 12.79
N SER A 27 -16.38 -11.18 13.17
CA SER A 27 -17.69 -11.80 12.91
C SER A 27 -17.92 -12.01 11.40
N GLY A 28 -17.60 -11.00 10.58
CA GLY A 28 -17.74 -11.08 9.13
C GLY A 28 -16.77 -12.09 8.51
N ARG A 29 -15.54 -12.19 9.03
CA ARG A 29 -14.58 -13.21 8.59
C ARG A 29 -15.10 -14.62 8.88
N ILE A 30 -15.59 -14.88 10.09
CA ILE A 30 -16.15 -16.18 10.46
C ILE A 30 -17.32 -16.53 9.53
N LYS A 31 -18.24 -15.60 9.28
CA LYS A 31 -19.39 -15.82 8.41
C LYS A 31 -19.00 -16.15 6.96
N ASN A 32 -17.99 -15.45 6.40
CA ASN A 32 -17.74 -15.48 4.96
C ASN A 32 -16.59 -16.40 4.57
N GLN A 33 -15.60 -16.62 5.45
CA GLN A 33 -14.35 -17.31 5.08
C GLN A 33 -14.06 -18.54 5.96
N GLU A 34 -14.40 -18.50 7.26
CA GLU A 34 -14.02 -19.55 8.21
C GLU A 34 -15.18 -20.49 8.47
N LYS A 35 -15.64 -21.25 7.45
CA LYS A 35 -16.80 -22.14 7.49
C LYS A 35 -16.75 -23.23 8.56
N LYS A 36 -15.54 -23.58 9.04
CA LYS A 36 -15.33 -24.60 10.09
C LYS A 36 -15.59 -24.06 11.50
N LEU A 37 -15.67 -22.74 11.68
CA LEU A 37 -15.92 -22.14 12.99
C LEU A 37 -17.41 -21.85 13.20
N THR A 38 -17.87 -22.05 14.42
CA THR A 38 -19.24 -21.67 14.82
C THR A 38 -19.42 -20.16 14.68
N PHE A 39 -20.47 -19.74 13.99
CA PHE A 39 -20.75 -18.33 13.79
C PHE A 39 -21.03 -17.61 15.12
N VAL A 40 -20.43 -16.42 15.28
CA VAL A 40 -20.66 -15.52 16.40
C VAL A 40 -20.87 -14.10 15.88
N SER A 41 -21.88 -13.40 16.40
CA SER A 41 -22.19 -12.02 16.03
C SER A 41 -21.18 -11.04 16.63
N LYS A 42 -21.08 -9.84 16.03
CA LYS A 42 -20.26 -8.74 16.56
C LYS A 42 -20.62 -8.40 18.03
N ASP A 43 -21.90 -8.44 18.35
CA ASP A 43 -22.40 -8.09 19.69
C ASP A 43 -22.03 -9.14 20.74
N SER A 44 -22.00 -10.43 20.33
CA SER A 44 -21.51 -11.50 21.20
C SER A 44 -19.99 -11.36 21.46
N ILE A 45 -19.21 -10.89 20.48
CA ILE A 45 -17.78 -10.60 20.66
C ILE A 45 -17.60 -9.37 21.56
N HIS A 46 -18.40 -8.31 21.40
CA HIS A 46 -18.40 -7.16 22.32
C HIS A 46 -18.71 -7.59 23.76
N ARG A 47 -19.77 -8.38 23.99
CA ARG A 47 -20.08 -8.92 25.32
C ARG A 47 -18.94 -9.75 25.90
N TYR A 48 -18.25 -10.51 25.05
CA TYR A 48 -17.06 -11.25 25.46
C TYR A 48 -15.93 -10.34 25.93
N ILE A 49 -15.62 -9.27 25.20
CA ILE A 49 -14.57 -8.29 25.56
C ILE A 49 -14.85 -7.67 26.94
N HIS A 50 -16.10 -7.28 27.22
CA HIS A 50 -16.51 -6.65 28.48
C HIS A 50 -16.78 -7.65 29.60
N SER A 51 -16.63 -8.94 29.37
CA SER A 51 -16.76 -9.97 30.39
C SER A 51 -15.47 -10.18 31.18
N VAL A 52 -15.58 -10.92 32.29
CA VAL A 52 -14.42 -11.33 33.09
C VAL A 52 -13.34 -12.02 32.22
N TYR A 53 -13.76 -12.78 31.22
CA TYR A 53 -12.87 -13.51 30.29
C TYR A 53 -12.16 -12.60 29.31
N GLY A 54 -12.68 -11.41 29.00
CA GLY A 54 -12.14 -10.45 28.04
C GLY A 54 -11.33 -9.30 28.64
N ARG A 55 -11.24 -9.19 29.97
CA ARG A 55 -10.58 -8.05 30.67
C ARG A 55 -9.18 -7.69 30.16
N ARG A 56 -8.36 -8.69 29.85
CA ARG A 56 -6.99 -8.48 29.33
C ARG A 56 -7.02 -7.82 27.94
N ILE A 57 -7.99 -8.20 27.11
CA ILE A 57 -8.20 -7.64 25.76
C ILE A 57 -8.69 -6.20 25.88
N GLU A 58 -9.66 -5.96 26.77
CA GLU A 58 -10.19 -4.61 27.04
C GLU A 58 -9.09 -3.65 27.50
N TYR A 59 -8.25 -4.07 28.46
CA TYR A 59 -7.10 -3.31 28.93
C TYR A 59 -6.11 -3.00 27.77
N HIS A 60 -5.83 -3.99 26.92
CA HIS A 60 -4.98 -3.83 25.75
C HIS A 60 -5.52 -2.74 24.79
N HIS A 61 -6.82 -2.70 24.57
CA HIS A 61 -7.48 -1.70 23.72
C HIS A 61 -7.53 -0.30 24.36
N GLN A 62 -7.76 -0.19 25.66
CA GLN A 62 -7.85 1.11 26.37
C GLN A 62 -6.51 1.85 26.38
N LYS A 63 -5.37 1.15 26.59
CA LYS A 63 -4.03 1.74 26.63
C LYS A 63 -3.65 2.47 25.33
N ARG A 64 -4.34 2.20 24.19
CA ARG A 64 -4.05 2.75 22.87
C ARG A 64 -4.88 3.98 22.47
N ARG A 65 -5.91 4.36 23.23
CA ARG A 65 -6.92 5.36 22.80
C ARG A 65 -6.56 6.83 23.00
N GLN A 66 -5.49 7.21 23.68
CA GLN A 66 -5.23 8.62 24.01
C GLN A 66 -4.24 9.32 23.10
N ARG A 67 -4.65 10.41 22.40
CA ARG A 67 -3.98 11.72 22.28
C ARG A 67 -4.61 12.73 21.33
N ARG A 68 -4.48 14.07 21.70
CA ARG A 68 -5.07 15.29 21.10
C ARG A 68 -4.28 15.89 19.93
N ARG A 69 -4.94 16.76 19.11
CA ARG A 69 -4.44 17.42 17.87
C ARG A 69 -3.70 18.74 18.11
N LYS A 70 -2.69 19.07 17.27
CA LYS A 70 -2.04 20.40 17.12
C LYS A 70 -1.91 20.81 15.65
N LYS A 71 -1.82 22.17 15.40
CA LYS A 71 -1.77 22.86 14.08
C LYS A 71 -0.50 22.59 13.24
N ARG A 72 -0.60 22.73 11.91
CA ARG A 72 0.39 22.37 10.88
C ARG A 72 1.13 23.57 10.28
N PRO A 73 2.37 23.44 9.76
CA PRO A 73 3.10 24.46 9.02
C PRO A 73 2.79 24.44 7.50
N GLU A 74 3.00 25.60 6.83
CA GLU A 74 2.87 25.79 5.38
C GLU A 74 4.10 25.27 4.61
N TYR A 75 3.86 24.73 3.40
CA TYR A 75 4.90 24.20 2.51
C TYR A 75 4.99 25.00 1.21
N GLY A 76 6.24 25.24 0.72
CA GLY A 76 6.51 25.94 -0.53
C GLY A 76 5.99 25.23 -1.79
N LYS A 77 5.79 26.00 -2.87
CA LYS A 77 5.36 25.50 -4.18
C LYS A 77 6.47 24.68 -4.84
N LEU A 78 6.14 23.50 -5.36
CA LEU A 78 7.01 22.69 -6.21
C LEU A 78 6.48 22.77 -7.65
N ASP A 79 7.35 23.11 -8.60
CA ASP A 79 6.99 23.27 -10.01
C ASP A 79 6.88 21.94 -10.76
N GLY A 80 6.12 21.92 -11.84
CA GLY A 80 6.01 20.79 -12.78
C GLY A 80 5.23 19.58 -12.27
N ARG A 81 4.40 19.70 -11.23
CA ARG A 81 3.56 18.61 -10.68
C ARG A 81 2.37 18.31 -11.56
N THR A 82 2.02 17.04 -11.62
CA THR A 82 0.74 16.59 -12.17
C THR A 82 -0.24 16.42 -11.00
N PHE A 83 -1.24 17.30 -10.90
CA PHE A 83 -2.24 17.22 -9.85
C PHE A 83 -3.26 16.09 -10.11
N ILE A 84 -3.96 15.70 -9.03
CA ILE A 84 -4.93 14.62 -8.99
C ILE A 84 -6.08 14.80 -10.00
N ASP A 85 -6.42 16.05 -10.38
CA ASP A 85 -7.46 16.35 -11.40
C ASP A 85 -7.13 15.73 -12.76
N LYS A 86 -5.83 15.60 -13.08
CA LYS A 86 -5.35 14.97 -14.30
C LYS A 86 -5.24 13.44 -14.18
N ARG A 87 -5.61 12.87 -13.00
CA ARG A 87 -5.59 11.45 -12.77
C ARG A 87 -6.79 10.80 -13.46
N PRO A 88 -6.57 9.74 -14.28
CA PRO A 88 -7.66 9.02 -14.94
C PRO A 88 -8.71 8.49 -13.96
N LYS A 89 -9.98 8.71 -14.24
CA LYS A 89 -11.12 8.32 -13.36
C LYS A 89 -11.17 6.81 -13.03
N TYR A 90 -10.62 5.94 -13.90
CA TYR A 90 -10.57 4.50 -13.59
C TYR A 90 -9.71 4.17 -12.37
N ILE A 91 -8.73 5.03 -12.01
CA ILE A 91 -7.92 4.87 -10.80
C ILE A 91 -8.79 5.06 -9.56
N ASP A 92 -9.79 5.97 -9.60
CA ASP A 92 -10.70 6.22 -8.50
C ASP A 92 -11.60 5.03 -8.20
N LYS A 93 -11.97 4.26 -9.22
CA LYS A 93 -12.76 3.03 -9.09
C LYS A 93 -12.01 1.90 -8.38
N ARG A 94 -10.69 2.03 -8.15
CA ARG A 94 -9.85 1.04 -7.44
C ARG A 94 -9.89 -0.37 -8.04
N GLN A 95 -10.08 -0.47 -9.35
CA GLN A 95 -10.25 -1.75 -10.05
C GLN A 95 -8.92 -2.34 -10.51
N ARG A 96 -7.90 -1.50 -10.69
CA ARG A 96 -6.60 -1.92 -11.21
C ARG A 96 -5.59 -2.14 -10.08
N LEU A 97 -4.83 -3.24 -10.16
CA LEU A 97 -3.67 -3.48 -9.31
C LEU A 97 -2.52 -2.57 -9.73
N GLY A 98 -1.84 -1.98 -8.76
CA GLY A 98 -0.66 -1.14 -8.98
C GLY A 98 -0.93 0.37 -8.93
N ASP A 99 -2.15 0.80 -8.65
CA ASP A 99 -2.44 2.19 -8.34
C ASP A 99 -2.26 2.41 -6.83
N ALA A 100 -1.16 3.06 -6.43
CA ALA A 100 -0.76 3.20 -5.05
C ALA A 100 -0.98 4.62 -4.50
N GLU A 101 -1.16 4.71 -3.19
CA GLU A 101 -1.05 5.95 -2.42
C GLU A 101 0.22 5.90 -1.58
N ALA A 102 0.96 7.01 -1.52
CA ALA A 102 2.17 7.12 -0.72
C ALA A 102 2.09 8.27 0.29
N ASP A 103 2.73 8.07 1.45
CA ASP A 103 2.82 9.10 2.48
C ASP A 103 4.08 8.91 3.32
N PHE A 104 4.58 10.00 3.91
CA PHE A 104 5.71 9.98 4.82
C PHE A 104 5.25 10.12 6.27
N ILE A 105 5.71 9.23 7.11
CA ILE A 105 5.60 9.34 8.56
C ILE A 105 6.93 9.84 9.08
N VAL A 106 6.98 11.11 9.51
CA VAL A 106 8.20 11.71 10.04
C VAL A 106 8.28 11.58 11.56
N SER A 107 9.51 11.57 12.09
CA SER A 107 9.81 11.63 13.51
C SER A 107 9.30 12.93 14.14
N GLY A 108 9.19 12.95 15.46
CA GLY A 108 8.96 14.19 16.22
C GLY A 108 10.11 15.21 16.05
N LYS A 109 9.95 16.40 16.62
CA LYS A 109 10.90 17.52 16.48
C LYS A 109 12.35 17.14 16.86
N THR A 110 12.53 16.32 17.87
CA THR A 110 13.84 15.87 18.38
C THR A 110 14.28 14.51 17.82
N GLY A 111 13.41 13.84 17.05
CA GLY A 111 13.67 12.52 16.50
C GLY A 111 14.23 12.55 15.08
N LYS A 112 14.95 11.50 14.71
CA LYS A 112 15.54 11.32 13.37
C LYS A 112 14.83 10.21 12.59
N GLY A 113 14.92 10.28 11.26
CA GLY A 113 14.36 9.30 10.33
C GLY A 113 12.88 9.51 10.03
N SER A 114 12.43 8.77 9.03
CA SER A 114 11.04 8.72 8.58
C SER A 114 10.69 7.33 8.06
N LEU A 115 9.40 7.08 7.86
CA LEU A 115 8.91 5.91 7.13
C LEU A 115 8.27 6.38 5.84
N LEU A 116 8.58 5.71 4.74
CA LEU A 116 7.78 5.75 3.53
C LEU A 116 6.74 4.63 3.63
N VAL A 117 5.48 4.99 3.51
CA VAL A 117 4.34 4.07 3.50
C VAL A 117 3.70 4.14 2.12
N VAL A 118 3.65 3.01 1.43
CA VAL A 118 2.99 2.88 0.12
C VAL A 118 1.89 1.84 0.25
N VAL A 119 0.67 2.18 -0.18
CA VAL A 119 -0.49 1.29 -0.07
C VAL A 119 -1.17 1.16 -1.43
N ASP A 120 -1.33 -0.07 -1.91
CA ASP A 120 -2.12 -0.33 -3.12
C ASP A 120 -3.60 -0.04 -2.88
N ARG A 121 -4.22 0.71 -3.79
CA ARG A 121 -5.61 1.17 -3.63
C ARG A 121 -6.64 0.05 -3.77
N LYS A 122 -6.34 -0.99 -4.57
CA LYS A 122 -7.22 -2.13 -4.80
C LYS A 122 -7.16 -3.14 -3.67
N THR A 123 -5.97 -3.66 -3.39
CA THR A 123 -5.75 -4.76 -2.46
C THR A 123 -5.50 -4.30 -1.03
N ARG A 124 -5.30 -3.00 -0.80
CA ARG A 124 -4.91 -2.43 0.51
C ARG A 124 -3.57 -2.93 1.02
N MET A 125 -2.79 -3.61 0.18
CA MET A 125 -1.46 -4.09 0.55
C MET A 125 -0.54 -2.93 0.87
N ALA A 126 0.04 -2.94 2.06
CA ALA A 126 0.94 -1.91 2.55
C ALA A 126 2.39 -2.37 2.45
N PHE A 127 3.25 -1.45 2.03
CA PHE A 127 4.70 -1.60 2.00
C PHE A 127 5.31 -0.46 2.81
N ILE A 128 6.18 -0.78 3.75
CA ILE A 128 6.78 0.20 4.65
C ILE A 128 8.30 0.07 4.59
N GLU A 129 8.97 1.19 4.34
CA GLU A 129 10.43 1.26 4.37
C GLU A 129 10.91 2.42 5.25
N LYS A 130 11.99 2.18 5.98
CA LYS A 130 12.62 3.16 6.85
C LYS A 130 13.62 4.01 6.08
N ILE A 131 13.54 5.33 6.26
CA ILE A 131 14.48 6.33 5.75
C ILE A 131 15.25 6.88 6.95
N SER A 132 16.54 6.55 7.05
CA SER A 132 17.37 7.00 8.18
C SER A 132 17.73 8.48 8.08
N LYS A 133 18.05 8.97 6.88
CA LYS A 133 18.36 10.37 6.58
C LYS A 133 17.46 10.85 5.45
N ALA A 134 16.67 11.88 5.72
CA ALA A 134 15.80 12.52 4.73
C ALA A 134 16.65 13.19 3.65
N SER A 135 16.69 12.62 2.45
CA SER A 135 17.30 13.18 1.26
C SER A 135 16.61 12.61 0.02
N VAL A 136 16.59 13.34 -1.08
CA VAL A 136 16.00 12.92 -2.35
C VAL A 136 16.55 11.57 -2.80
N LEU A 137 17.87 11.40 -2.74
CA LEU A 137 18.55 10.16 -3.13
C LEU A 137 18.07 8.95 -2.28
N ASN A 138 17.96 9.13 -0.97
CA ASN A 138 17.47 8.08 -0.08
C ASN A 138 16.00 7.77 -0.33
N VAL A 139 15.18 8.77 -0.64
CA VAL A 139 13.78 8.58 -1.03
C VAL A 139 13.70 7.75 -2.32
N HIS A 140 14.48 8.07 -3.35
CA HIS A 140 14.55 7.29 -4.59
C HIS A 140 14.97 5.83 -4.33
N LYS A 141 16.02 5.61 -3.53
CA LYS A 141 16.47 4.26 -3.13
C LYS A 141 15.36 3.46 -2.43
N VAL A 142 14.60 4.11 -1.55
CA VAL A 142 13.56 3.44 -0.78
C VAL A 142 12.33 3.14 -1.65
N PHE A 143 11.93 4.04 -2.54
CA PHE A 143 10.90 3.76 -3.53
C PHE A 143 11.29 2.61 -4.47
N SER A 144 12.55 2.55 -4.91
CA SER A 144 13.07 1.45 -5.74
C SER A 144 12.97 0.10 -5.01
N LYS A 145 13.29 0.04 -3.70
CA LYS A 145 13.11 -1.17 -2.90
C LYS A 145 11.63 -1.60 -2.82
N ILE A 146 10.71 -0.64 -2.67
CA ILE A 146 9.29 -0.93 -2.69
C ILE A 146 8.87 -1.42 -4.08
N LYS A 147 9.35 -0.79 -5.16
CA LYS A 147 9.06 -1.20 -6.54
C LYS A 147 9.53 -2.63 -6.84
N GLN A 148 10.69 -3.05 -6.32
CA GLN A 148 11.16 -4.44 -6.42
C GLN A 148 10.21 -5.42 -5.73
N ARG A 149 9.64 -5.05 -4.58
CA ARG A 149 8.67 -5.87 -3.83
C ARG A 149 7.25 -5.82 -4.42
N PHE A 150 6.94 -4.74 -5.12
CA PHE A 150 5.65 -4.48 -5.77
C PHE A 150 5.87 -4.04 -7.22
N PRO A 151 6.30 -4.96 -8.10
CA PRO A 151 6.60 -4.64 -9.49
C PRO A 151 5.38 -4.17 -10.28
N GLU A 152 4.17 -4.52 -9.83
CA GLU A 152 2.90 -4.11 -10.43
C GLU A 152 2.60 -2.62 -10.26
N MET A 153 3.33 -1.87 -9.43
CA MET A 153 3.09 -0.44 -9.19
C MET A 153 3.18 0.37 -10.49
N LYS A 154 2.11 1.07 -10.84
CA LYS A 154 1.94 1.84 -12.09
C LYS A 154 1.78 3.33 -11.83
N THR A 155 1.08 3.68 -10.75
CA THR A 155 0.85 5.07 -10.37
C THR A 155 1.06 5.25 -8.87
N ILE A 156 1.45 6.46 -8.48
CA ILE A 156 1.58 6.87 -7.08
C ILE A 156 0.78 8.15 -6.89
N THR A 157 -0.13 8.18 -5.91
CA THR A 157 -0.80 9.41 -5.45
C THR A 157 -0.20 9.80 -4.11
N THR A 158 0.26 11.04 -3.98
CA THR A 158 0.97 11.52 -2.80
C THR A 158 0.62 12.98 -2.51
N ASP A 159 0.97 13.47 -1.31
CA ASP A 159 0.89 14.90 -1.01
C ASP A 159 2.12 15.68 -1.49
N ASN A 160 2.07 16.97 -1.24
CA ASN A 160 3.09 17.93 -1.69
C ASN A 160 4.33 17.94 -0.76
N ASP A 161 4.92 16.78 -0.45
CA ASP A 161 6.12 16.71 0.38
C ASP A 161 7.36 17.18 -0.39
N ILE A 162 8.22 17.97 0.28
CA ILE A 162 9.48 18.46 -0.30
C ILE A 162 10.44 17.34 -0.65
N LEU A 163 10.34 16.18 -0.01
CA LEU A 163 11.15 15.00 -0.32
C LEU A 163 10.90 14.46 -1.74
N LEU A 164 9.82 14.92 -2.39
CA LEU A 164 9.46 14.58 -3.77
C LEU A 164 9.76 15.70 -4.77
N GLN A 165 10.63 16.66 -4.43
CA GLN A 165 10.99 17.78 -5.33
C GLN A 165 11.56 17.27 -6.68
N LYS A 166 12.24 16.13 -6.71
CA LYS A 166 12.74 15.48 -7.94
C LYS A 166 11.83 14.34 -8.42
N HIS A 167 10.50 14.53 -8.33
CA HIS A 167 9.51 13.52 -8.70
C HIS A 167 9.59 13.07 -10.17
N LYS A 168 10.03 13.95 -11.10
CA LYS A 168 10.22 13.58 -12.51
C LYS A 168 11.32 12.53 -12.68
N GLU A 169 12.46 12.68 -11.99
CA GLU A 169 13.52 11.67 -11.97
C GLU A 169 12.99 10.36 -11.39
N LEU A 170 12.16 10.44 -10.34
CA LEU A 170 11.55 9.27 -9.70
C LEU A 170 10.53 8.57 -10.62
N GLU A 171 9.72 9.33 -11.39
CA GLU A 171 8.80 8.77 -12.40
C GLU A 171 9.56 7.90 -13.43
N VAL A 172 10.67 8.44 -13.95
CA VAL A 172 11.54 7.72 -14.92
C VAL A 172 12.16 6.49 -14.28
N LEU A 173 12.77 6.64 -13.10
CA LEU A 173 13.45 5.56 -12.39
C LEU A 173 12.53 4.36 -12.10
N LEU A 174 11.29 4.64 -11.69
CA LEU A 174 10.33 3.60 -11.30
C LEU A 174 9.42 3.16 -12.44
N LYS A 175 9.43 3.87 -13.57
CA LYS A 175 8.46 3.70 -14.67
C LYS A 175 7.02 3.77 -14.16
N VAL A 176 6.70 4.81 -13.38
CA VAL A 176 5.38 5.08 -12.80
C VAL A 176 4.97 6.51 -13.07
N LYS A 177 3.66 6.82 -12.98
CA LYS A 177 3.15 8.19 -12.99
C LYS A 177 2.85 8.64 -11.57
N ILE A 178 3.28 9.87 -11.21
CA ILE A 178 3.04 10.45 -9.88
C ILE A 178 1.97 11.53 -10.00
N TYR A 179 0.95 11.44 -9.14
CA TYR A 179 -0.11 12.43 -8.99
C TYR A 179 -0.04 13.06 -7.61
N PHE A 180 -0.16 14.37 -7.56
CA PHE A 180 -0.13 15.14 -6.32
C PHE A 180 -1.53 15.55 -5.89
N CYS A 181 -1.82 15.33 -4.60
CA CYS A 181 -3.05 15.85 -4.00
C CYS A 181 -3.02 17.37 -3.89
N HIS A 182 -4.19 18.00 -3.84
CA HIS A 182 -4.27 19.40 -3.55
C HIS A 182 -3.82 19.70 -2.12
N PRO A 183 -3.25 20.89 -1.88
CA PRO A 183 -2.94 21.33 -0.52
C PRO A 183 -4.20 21.26 0.35
N TYR A 184 -4.05 20.75 1.57
CA TYR A 184 -5.14 20.59 2.56
C TYR A 184 -6.24 19.58 2.22
N HIS A 185 -6.20 18.87 1.08
CA HIS A 185 -7.19 17.87 0.66
C HIS A 185 -6.76 16.45 1.06
N SER A 186 -6.66 16.21 2.37
CA SER A 186 -6.17 14.92 2.89
C SER A 186 -7.07 13.73 2.51
N TRP A 187 -8.35 13.96 2.25
CA TRP A 187 -9.31 12.91 1.84
C TRP A 187 -8.99 12.29 0.46
N GLU A 188 -8.20 12.96 -0.37
CA GLU A 188 -7.79 12.46 -1.69
C GLU A 188 -6.86 11.23 -1.61
N LYS A 189 -6.23 10.98 -0.44
CA LYS A 189 -5.39 9.82 -0.14
C LYS A 189 -5.84 9.05 1.11
N GLY A 190 -7.14 8.86 1.25
CA GLY A 190 -7.75 8.25 2.43
C GLY A 190 -7.28 6.81 2.73
N THR A 191 -6.75 6.06 1.75
CA THR A 191 -6.27 4.70 1.97
C THR A 191 -5.00 4.68 2.81
N VAL A 192 -3.98 5.46 2.41
CA VAL A 192 -2.73 5.52 3.16
C VAL A 192 -2.91 6.23 4.50
N GLU A 193 -3.78 7.25 4.57
CA GLU A 193 -4.09 7.90 5.85
C GLU A 193 -4.71 6.94 6.86
N ASN A 194 -5.65 6.11 6.42
CA ASN A 194 -6.23 5.08 7.28
C ASN A 194 -5.16 4.07 7.75
N THR A 195 -4.26 3.66 6.86
CA THR A 195 -3.13 2.80 7.21
C THR A 195 -2.21 3.47 8.24
N ASN A 196 -1.90 4.76 8.06
CA ASN A 196 -1.09 5.53 8.98
C ASN A 196 -1.72 5.65 10.38
N LYS A 197 -3.05 5.70 10.50
CA LYS A 197 -3.74 5.64 11.80
C LYS A 197 -3.43 4.34 12.55
N TYR A 198 -3.30 3.22 11.84
CA TYR A 198 -2.91 1.93 12.46
C TYR A 198 -1.42 1.89 12.80
N ILE A 199 -0.55 2.38 11.91
CA ILE A 199 0.89 2.49 12.20
C ILE A 199 1.12 3.32 13.47
N ARG A 200 0.36 4.40 13.63
CA ARG A 200 0.45 5.30 14.81
C ARG A 200 0.00 4.67 16.13
N ARG A 201 -0.59 3.49 16.11
CA ARG A 201 -0.87 2.71 17.34
C ARG A 201 0.41 2.07 17.90
N ASP A 202 1.31 1.63 17.02
CA ASP A 202 2.57 0.98 17.39
C ASP A 202 3.74 1.99 17.40
N ILE A 203 3.70 3.01 16.55
CA ILE A 203 4.66 4.13 16.46
C ILE A 203 3.91 5.44 16.72
N PRO A 204 3.78 5.89 17.99
CA PRO A 204 3.05 7.09 18.35
C PRO A 204 3.60 8.35 17.65
N LYS A 205 2.75 9.36 17.51
CA LYS A 205 3.17 10.66 16.99
C LYS A 205 4.22 11.28 17.92
N GLY A 206 5.31 11.78 17.35
CA GLY A 206 6.41 12.36 18.13
C GLY A 206 7.54 11.36 18.44
N SER A 207 7.34 10.05 18.18
CA SER A 207 8.40 9.05 18.35
C SER A 207 9.63 9.33 17.49
N ASN A 208 10.79 8.92 17.97
CA ASN A 208 12.01 8.86 17.17
C ASN A 208 11.99 7.60 16.30
N ILE A 209 11.78 7.75 14.99
CA ILE A 209 11.68 6.61 14.06
C ILE A 209 13.01 5.87 13.92
N SER A 210 14.14 6.56 14.13
CA SER A 210 15.45 5.91 14.03
C SER A 210 15.69 4.86 15.11
N SER A 211 14.99 4.91 16.25
CA SER A 211 15.11 3.91 17.33
C SER A 211 14.43 2.56 17.01
N TYR A 212 13.47 2.54 16.07
CA TYR A 212 12.82 1.30 15.70
C TYR A 212 13.67 0.48 14.73
N SER A 213 13.88 -0.80 15.03
CA SER A 213 14.65 -1.70 14.15
C SER A 213 13.92 -1.97 12.83
N ARG A 214 14.66 -2.36 11.79
CA ARG A 214 14.06 -2.80 10.52
C ARG A 214 13.17 -4.03 10.72
N SER A 215 13.54 -4.94 11.61
CA SER A 215 12.75 -6.12 11.97
C SER A 215 11.40 -5.71 12.56
N PHE A 216 11.36 -4.73 13.47
CA PHE A 216 10.13 -4.19 14.02
C PHE A 216 9.23 -3.60 12.93
N ILE A 217 9.78 -2.78 12.02
CA ILE A 217 9.01 -2.21 10.90
C ILE A 217 8.45 -3.31 10.00
N ARG A 218 9.22 -4.36 9.74
CA ARG A 218 8.76 -5.50 8.94
C ARG A 218 7.64 -6.29 9.63
N LYS A 219 7.72 -6.51 10.94
CA LYS A 219 6.65 -7.14 11.73
C LYS A 219 5.38 -6.28 11.73
N LEU A 220 5.51 -4.95 11.84
CA LEU A 220 4.40 -4.01 11.75
C LEU A 220 3.72 -4.07 10.36
N GLU A 221 4.49 -4.07 9.29
CA GLU A 221 3.98 -4.24 7.92
C GLU A 221 3.20 -5.56 7.77
N GLN A 222 3.74 -6.68 8.27
CA GLN A 222 3.06 -7.97 8.26
C GLN A 222 1.74 -7.93 9.05
N LYS A 223 1.74 -7.29 10.23
CA LYS A 223 0.53 -7.11 11.05
C LYS A 223 -0.55 -6.36 10.27
N LEU A 224 -0.21 -5.27 9.58
CA LEU A 224 -1.14 -4.52 8.74
C LEU A 224 -1.70 -5.36 7.59
N ASN A 225 -0.83 -6.12 6.92
CA ASN A 225 -1.20 -6.92 5.76
C ASN A 225 -1.96 -8.22 6.11
N ARG A 226 -2.04 -8.58 7.39
CA ARG A 226 -2.87 -9.67 7.92
C ARG A 226 -4.21 -9.19 8.51
N ARG A 227 -4.48 -7.89 8.45
CA ARG A 227 -5.75 -7.36 8.97
C ARG A 227 -6.91 -7.77 8.08
N ILE A 228 -7.99 -8.22 8.72
CA ILE A 228 -9.25 -8.50 8.04
C ILE A 228 -9.93 -7.18 7.68
N MET A 229 -10.30 -7.00 6.41
CA MET A 229 -10.92 -5.77 5.92
C MET A 229 -12.28 -6.05 5.28
N GLU A 230 -13.31 -5.35 5.75
CA GLU A 230 -14.66 -5.46 5.21
C GLU A 230 -14.71 -5.07 3.71
N CYS A 231 -13.99 -4.01 3.32
CA CYS A 231 -13.90 -3.56 1.92
C CYS A 231 -13.23 -4.58 0.98
N LEU A 232 -12.57 -5.61 1.52
CA LEU A 232 -12.00 -6.74 0.79
C LEU A 232 -12.84 -8.02 0.96
N LYS A 233 -14.14 -7.89 1.26
CA LYS A 233 -15.04 -9.02 1.55
C LYS A 233 -14.49 -9.90 2.68
N PHE A 234 -13.99 -9.25 3.74
CA PHE A 234 -13.38 -9.86 4.93
C PHE A 234 -12.11 -10.68 4.66
N LYS A 235 -11.45 -10.45 3.52
CA LYS A 235 -10.09 -10.94 3.25
C LYS A 235 -9.06 -10.00 3.84
N THR A 236 -7.84 -10.49 3.93
CA THR A 236 -6.66 -9.69 4.28
C THR A 236 -6.05 -9.07 3.02
N PRO A 237 -5.29 -7.96 3.12
CA PRO A 237 -4.53 -7.39 2.01
C PRO A 237 -3.60 -8.41 1.32
N ALA A 238 -2.95 -9.27 2.11
CA ALA A 238 -2.06 -10.30 1.58
C ALA A 238 -2.80 -11.36 0.74
N GLU A 239 -4.00 -11.77 1.18
CA GLU A 239 -4.86 -12.68 0.42
C GLU A 239 -5.35 -12.02 -0.87
N ALA A 240 -5.81 -10.77 -0.79
CA ALA A 240 -6.28 -10.02 -1.94
C ALA A 240 -5.18 -9.83 -3.01
N LEU A 241 -3.96 -9.48 -2.59
CA LEU A 241 -2.83 -9.36 -3.53
C LEU A 241 -2.49 -10.70 -4.18
N ARG A 242 -2.48 -11.78 -3.41
CA ARG A 242 -2.20 -13.13 -3.95
C ARG A 242 -3.23 -13.55 -5.00
N GLU A 243 -4.51 -13.27 -4.77
CA GLU A 243 -5.57 -13.55 -5.73
C GLU A 243 -5.42 -12.73 -7.02
N GLU A 244 -5.12 -11.44 -6.90
CA GLU A 244 -4.91 -10.59 -8.08
C GLU A 244 -3.70 -11.04 -8.91
N ARG A 245 -2.61 -11.46 -8.28
CA ARG A 245 -1.45 -12.04 -8.98
C ARG A 245 -1.80 -13.33 -9.71
N LYS A 246 -2.57 -14.23 -9.07
CA LYS A 246 -3.05 -15.47 -9.72
C LYS A 246 -3.95 -15.21 -10.92
N LYS A 247 -4.81 -14.20 -10.86
CA LYS A 247 -5.67 -13.82 -12.01
C LYS A 247 -4.83 -13.35 -13.19
N LYS A 248 -3.79 -12.58 -12.94
CA LYS A 248 -2.89 -12.08 -13.98
C LYS A 248 -2.15 -13.23 -14.70
N THR A 249 -1.58 -14.17 -13.94
CA THR A 249 -0.88 -15.33 -14.54
C THR A 249 -1.81 -16.20 -15.40
N LYS A 250 -3.08 -16.37 -14.99
CA LYS A 250 -4.06 -17.12 -15.80
C LYS A 250 -4.47 -16.35 -17.07
N GLY A 251 -4.58 -15.02 -17.01
CA GLY A 251 -4.88 -14.18 -18.17
C GLY A 251 -3.74 -14.16 -19.20
N ASP A 252 -2.50 -14.12 -18.75
CA ASP A 252 -1.31 -14.13 -19.62
C ASP A 252 -1.09 -15.52 -20.27
N ALA A 253 -1.52 -16.60 -19.64
CA ALA A 253 -1.43 -17.96 -20.18
C ALA A 253 -2.48 -18.25 -21.30
N GLY A 254 -3.52 -17.42 -21.41
CA GLY A 254 -4.58 -17.54 -22.43
C GLY A 254 -4.41 -16.61 -23.63
N ALA A 255 -3.45 -15.71 -23.64
CA ALA A 255 -3.22 -14.82 -24.79
C ALA A 255 -2.36 -15.52 -25.85
N PRO A 256 -2.81 -15.64 -27.12
CA PRO A 256 -1.99 -16.21 -28.18
C PRO A 256 -0.74 -15.34 -28.34
N LYS A 257 0.45 -15.98 -28.31
CA LYS A 257 1.71 -15.34 -28.65
C LYS A 257 1.57 -14.76 -30.05
N LYS A 258 1.57 -13.42 -30.18
CA LYS A 258 1.69 -12.77 -31.48
C LYS A 258 3.01 -13.25 -32.08
N LEU A 259 2.93 -14.07 -33.14
CA LEU A 259 4.07 -14.42 -33.97
C LEU A 259 4.68 -13.13 -34.46
N SER A 260 5.95 -12.92 -34.16
CA SER A 260 6.77 -11.90 -34.80
C SER A 260 6.93 -12.29 -36.26
N VAL A 261 6.24 -11.58 -37.15
CA VAL A 261 6.48 -11.67 -38.59
C VAL A 261 7.85 -11.06 -38.83
N SER A 262 8.83 -11.91 -39.08
CA SER A 262 10.14 -11.52 -39.59
C SER A 262 9.95 -11.01 -41.03
N VAL A 263 10.10 -9.70 -41.17
CA VAL A 263 10.22 -9.09 -42.52
C VAL A 263 11.55 -9.57 -43.11
N ARG A 264 11.49 -10.50 -44.04
CA ARG A 264 12.58 -10.89 -44.92
C ARG A 264 12.85 -9.69 -45.83
N ILE A 265 13.97 -9.02 -45.66
CA ILE A 265 14.55 -8.09 -46.61
C ILE A 265 15.11 -8.95 -47.73
N GLN A 266 14.44 -8.96 -48.87
CA GLN A 266 14.98 -9.49 -50.11
C GLN A 266 16.06 -8.53 -50.62
N SER A 267 17.32 -8.98 -50.58
CA SER A 267 18.41 -8.40 -51.34
C SER A 267 18.25 -8.69 -52.81
N GLY A 268 17.78 -7.71 -53.57
CA GLY A 268 17.76 -7.73 -55.03
C GLY A 268 19.10 -7.29 -55.58
N HIS A 269 19.78 -8.21 -56.27
CA HIS A 269 21.06 -8.09 -56.91
C HIS A 269 20.88 -7.74 -58.40
N LYS A 270 21.86 -6.97 -58.94
CA LYS A 270 22.23 -6.78 -60.37
C LYS A 270 21.45 -5.75 -61.21
N GLY A 271 22.25 -4.86 -61.83
CA GLY A 271 22.66 -4.83 -63.18
C GLY A 271 23.37 -3.52 -63.57
N ARG A 272 24.57 -3.61 -63.77
CA ARG A 272 25.52 -3.16 -64.82
C ARG A 272 25.07 -2.09 -65.82
N ARG A 273 26.14 -1.21 -66.09
CA ARG A 273 26.60 -0.58 -67.32
C ARG A 273 25.81 0.67 -67.73
N ASP A 274 26.38 1.61 -68.38
CA ASP A 274 27.70 2.01 -68.88
C ASP A 274 27.61 3.51 -69.23
N ASP A 275 28.74 4.13 -69.21
CA ASP A 275 29.25 5.14 -70.16
C ASP A 275 28.62 6.53 -70.32
N ASP A 276 29.55 7.39 -70.29
CA ASP A 276 29.89 8.52 -71.19
C ASP A 276 29.54 9.95 -70.76
N GLN A 277 30.64 10.58 -70.53
CA GLN A 277 31.15 11.81 -71.18
C GLN A 277 30.42 13.14 -70.98
N ASN A 278 31.24 13.99 -70.55
CA ASN A 278 31.52 15.34 -71.07
C ASN A 278 30.86 16.58 -70.50
N SER A 279 31.83 17.37 -70.07
CA SER A 279 32.03 18.79 -70.37
C SER A 279 31.12 19.85 -69.76
N CYS A 280 31.75 20.63 -69.16
CA CYS A 280 31.87 22.04 -68.86
C CYS A 280 31.78 22.41 -67.44
#